data_ef7ecea1236caa8ce5713e1cedececc3
#
_entry.id   ef7ecea1236caa8ce5713e1cedececc3
#
_cell.length_a   1.000
_cell.length_b   1.000
_cell.length_c   1.000
_cell.angle_alpha   90.00
_cell.angle_beta   90.00
_cell.angle_gamma   90.00
#
_symmetry.space_group_name_H-M   'P 1'
#
loop_
_entity.id
_entity.type
_entity.pdbx_description
1 polymer ?
#
loop_
_entity_poly.entity_id
_entity_poly.type
_entity_poly.pdbx_seq_one_letter_code
_entity_poly.pdbx_strand_id
1 'polypeptide(L)'
;MSHHHPVAIEVSGLVAGHGAQPVLHDVSLSARAGEWLAIVGPNGAGKSTLLRCMAGLLAPESGAVRLRGQALSAWPARARARTLAWLGQEVHGEPAMSVHDTVALGRLPHQGWLGLAGVRTADELAVKQALQDADMAWAAERRMSALSGGERQRVHLARALAAQAAVLLLDEPVAHLDAPHQRLLSQVLRREASQGRCVVSVLHELPLALAADQLAIMQDGRVVAHGRRDDLQVHRAIESVFDQAVSISRIGERWAVMPAF
;
A
#
# COMPACT_ATOMS: atom_id res chain seq x y z
N MET A 1 20.33 -19.19 -4.37
CA MET A 1 20.25 -18.37 -5.60
C MET A 1 19.42 -17.15 -5.29
N SER A 2 20.03 -15.97 -5.17
CA SER A 2 19.31 -14.73 -4.89
C SER A 2 18.53 -14.34 -6.14
N HIS A 3 17.22 -14.61 -6.14
CA HIS A 3 16.32 -14.11 -7.19
C HIS A 3 16.32 -12.58 -7.13
N HIS A 4 17.03 -11.95 -8.05
CA HIS A 4 17.00 -10.49 -8.18
C HIS A 4 15.65 -10.11 -8.80
N HIS A 5 14.66 -9.83 -7.93
CA HIS A 5 13.36 -9.32 -8.39
C HIS A 5 13.53 -7.94 -9.03
N PRO A 6 12.91 -7.68 -10.20
CA PRO A 6 13.02 -6.39 -10.88
C PRO A 6 12.38 -5.28 -10.04
N VAL A 7 12.95 -4.08 -10.13
CA VAL A 7 12.37 -2.88 -9.53
C VAL A 7 11.03 -2.58 -10.21
N ALA A 8 9.97 -2.55 -9.43
CA ALA A 8 8.61 -2.28 -9.92
C ALA A 8 8.26 -0.79 -9.85
N ILE A 9 8.66 -0.12 -8.77
CA ILE A 9 8.49 1.32 -8.60
C ILE A 9 9.71 1.90 -7.88
N GLU A 10 10.15 3.07 -8.32
CA GLU A 10 11.32 3.77 -7.80
C GLU A 10 11.06 5.27 -7.69
N VAL A 11 11.56 5.88 -6.64
CA VAL A 11 11.67 7.33 -6.48
C VAL A 11 13.13 7.70 -6.34
N SER A 12 13.55 8.81 -6.95
CA SER A 12 14.94 9.29 -6.96
C SER A 12 14.98 10.78 -6.72
N GLY A 13 15.65 11.20 -5.64
CA GLY A 13 15.87 12.60 -5.30
C GLY A 13 14.57 13.40 -5.13
N LEU A 14 13.52 12.78 -4.58
CA LEU A 14 12.17 13.34 -4.57
C LEU A 14 12.04 14.47 -3.54
N VAL A 15 11.66 15.66 -4.00
CA VAL A 15 11.22 16.78 -3.17
C VAL A 15 9.77 17.06 -3.51
N ALA A 16 8.90 17.09 -2.51
CA ALA A 16 7.47 17.33 -2.69
C ALA A 16 6.82 17.87 -1.41
N GLY A 17 5.76 18.65 -1.58
CA GLY A 17 4.99 19.19 -0.45
C GLY A 17 3.64 19.72 -0.86
N HIS A 18 2.98 20.41 0.05
CA HIS A 18 1.73 21.11 -0.17
C HIS A 18 1.97 22.62 -0.02
N GLY A 19 1.78 23.38 -1.10
CA GLY A 19 2.06 24.81 -1.13
C GLY A 19 3.55 25.13 -1.13
N ALA A 20 3.98 26.17 -0.40
CA ALA A 20 5.35 26.67 -0.43
C ALA A 20 6.36 25.91 0.44
N GLN A 21 5.92 24.90 1.21
CA GLN A 21 6.82 24.16 2.10
C GLN A 21 6.93 22.68 1.66
N PRO A 22 8.13 22.21 1.32
CA PRO A 22 8.36 20.82 1.03
C PRO A 22 8.18 19.97 2.31
N VAL A 23 7.54 18.82 2.16
CA VAL A 23 7.35 17.79 3.20
C VAL A 23 8.36 16.66 3.00
N LEU A 24 8.75 16.41 1.74
CA LEU A 24 9.76 15.42 1.38
C LEU A 24 11.04 16.12 0.96
N HIS A 25 12.18 15.61 1.45
CA HIS A 25 13.49 16.19 1.27
C HIS A 25 14.47 15.15 0.70
N ASP A 26 14.68 15.17 -0.62
CA ASP A 26 15.65 14.30 -1.32
C ASP A 26 15.42 12.79 -1.04
N VAL A 27 14.17 12.35 -1.18
CA VAL A 27 13.80 10.96 -0.90
C VAL A 27 14.15 10.08 -2.08
N SER A 28 14.91 9.01 -1.81
CA SER A 28 15.21 7.95 -2.78
C SER A 28 14.83 6.59 -2.17
N LEU A 29 14.02 5.82 -2.90
CA LEU A 29 13.51 4.52 -2.44
C LEU A 29 13.09 3.67 -3.64
N SER A 30 13.28 2.36 -3.55
CA SER A 30 12.82 1.42 -4.57
C SER A 30 12.04 0.26 -3.93
N ALA A 31 10.99 -0.19 -4.61
CA ALA A 31 10.26 -1.39 -4.26
C ALA A 31 10.24 -2.38 -5.43
N ARG A 32 10.36 -3.67 -5.13
CA ARG A 32 10.57 -4.74 -6.11
C ARG A 32 9.31 -5.57 -6.32
N ALA A 33 9.17 -6.12 -7.51
CA ALA A 33 8.17 -7.15 -7.76
C ALA A 33 8.44 -8.37 -6.85
N GLY A 34 7.38 -8.99 -6.36
CA GLY A 34 7.52 -10.15 -5.47
C GLY A 34 7.87 -9.82 -4.02
N GLU A 35 7.91 -8.53 -3.64
CA GLU A 35 8.23 -8.10 -2.28
C GLU A 35 7.13 -7.18 -1.71
N TRP A 36 6.95 -7.27 -0.41
CA TRP A 36 6.17 -6.33 0.37
C TRP A 36 7.11 -5.37 1.13
N LEU A 37 7.04 -4.08 0.78
CA LEU A 37 7.73 -2.98 1.45
C LEU A 37 6.74 -2.27 2.40
N ALA A 38 7.09 -2.18 3.69
CA ALA A 38 6.38 -1.33 4.64
C ALA A 38 7.15 -0.03 4.88
N ILE A 39 6.45 1.10 4.79
CA ILE A 39 6.96 2.43 5.11
C ILE A 39 6.45 2.79 6.52
N VAL A 40 7.35 3.03 7.45
CA VAL A 40 7.06 3.37 8.84
C VAL A 40 7.77 4.64 9.28
N GLY A 41 7.26 5.27 10.34
CA GLY A 41 7.81 6.51 10.90
C GLY A 41 6.75 7.28 11.67
N PRO A 42 7.11 8.33 12.44
CA PRO A 42 6.16 9.11 13.21
C PRO A 42 5.13 9.84 12.34
N ASN A 43 4.10 10.38 12.99
CA ASN A 43 3.14 11.24 12.32
C ASN A 43 3.84 12.49 11.78
N GLY A 44 3.47 12.93 10.57
CA GLY A 44 4.12 14.07 9.92
C GLY A 44 5.44 13.74 9.20
N ALA A 45 5.99 12.50 9.27
CA ALA A 45 7.23 12.12 8.59
C ALA A 45 7.16 12.12 7.05
N GLY A 46 6.00 12.40 6.43
CA GLY A 46 5.85 12.49 4.97
C GLY A 46 5.45 11.19 4.28
N LYS A 47 5.11 10.14 5.02
CA LYS A 47 4.79 8.80 4.47
C LYS A 47 3.68 8.83 3.41
N SER A 48 2.52 9.41 3.74
CA SER A 48 1.39 9.52 2.81
C SER A 48 1.69 10.44 1.63
N THR A 49 2.51 11.49 1.84
CA THR A 49 2.98 12.37 0.76
C THR A 49 3.86 11.59 -0.22
N LEU A 50 4.80 10.78 0.27
CA LEU A 50 5.62 9.90 -0.55
C LEU A 50 4.75 8.94 -1.36
N LEU A 51 3.80 8.28 -0.69
CA LEU A 51 2.93 7.31 -1.35
C LEU A 51 2.03 7.97 -2.41
N ARG A 52 1.54 9.21 -2.17
CA ARG A 52 0.79 10.00 -3.16
C ARG A 52 1.64 10.38 -4.37
N CYS A 53 2.92 10.70 -4.18
CA CYS A 53 3.86 10.92 -5.30
C CYS A 53 4.05 9.63 -6.11
N MET A 54 4.26 8.49 -5.43
CA MET A 54 4.38 7.18 -6.08
C MET A 54 3.12 6.80 -6.86
N ALA A 55 1.93 7.19 -6.38
CA ALA A 55 0.65 6.97 -7.08
C ALA A 55 0.44 7.94 -8.27
N GLY A 56 1.24 9.02 -8.36
CA GLY A 56 1.05 10.10 -9.32
C GLY A 56 -0.16 10.98 -9.00
N LEU A 57 -0.54 11.04 -7.74
CA LEU A 57 -1.61 11.90 -7.20
C LEU A 57 -1.07 13.25 -6.72
N LEU A 58 0.23 13.32 -6.47
CA LEU A 58 0.96 14.55 -6.15
C LEU A 58 2.18 14.65 -7.07
N ALA A 59 2.30 15.75 -7.79
CA ALA A 59 3.47 16.03 -8.61
C ALA A 59 4.64 16.48 -7.71
N PRO A 60 5.84 15.90 -7.86
CA PRO A 60 7.01 16.38 -7.11
C PRO A 60 7.50 17.72 -7.65
N GLU A 61 8.14 18.52 -6.79
CA GLU A 61 8.83 19.75 -7.16
C GLU A 61 10.14 19.44 -7.90
N SER A 62 10.85 18.39 -7.45
CA SER A 62 12.05 17.87 -8.11
C SER A 62 12.20 16.38 -7.88
N GLY A 63 13.13 15.75 -8.59
CA GLY A 63 13.31 14.31 -8.59
C GLY A 63 12.38 13.61 -9.57
N ALA A 64 12.29 12.29 -9.46
CA ALA A 64 11.51 11.48 -10.39
C ALA A 64 10.87 10.26 -9.73
N VAL A 65 9.68 9.88 -10.21
CA VAL A 65 9.06 8.59 -9.94
C VAL A 65 9.08 7.76 -11.22
N ARG A 66 9.55 6.53 -11.14
CA ARG A 66 9.58 5.58 -12.25
C ARG A 66 8.74 4.35 -11.91
N LEU A 67 7.88 3.95 -12.83
CA LEU A 67 7.09 2.73 -12.76
C LEU A 67 7.64 1.76 -13.81
N ARG A 68 8.16 0.60 -13.38
CA ARG A 68 8.80 -0.38 -14.28
C ARG A 68 9.88 0.24 -15.18
N GLY A 69 10.70 1.13 -14.62
CA GLY A 69 11.80 1.82 -15.31
C GLY A 69 11.40 3.03 -16.15
N GLN A 70 10.12 3.23 -16.46
CA GLN A 70 9.62 4.38 -17.22
C GLN A 70 9.13 5.50 -16.28
N ALA A 71 9.38 6.77 -16.61
CA ALA A 71 8.87 7.91 -15.83
C ALA A 71 7.33 7.81 -15.68
N LEU A 72 6.84 7.99 -14.45
CA LEU A 72 5.42 7.84 -14.14
C LEU A 72 4.55 8.83 -14.94
N SER A 73 5.06 10.04 -15.19
CA SER A 73 4.40 11.07 -15.99
C SER A 73 4.22 10.69 -17.47
N ALA A 74 5.03 9.77 -17.98
CA ALA A 74 4.94 9.29 -19.36
C ALA A 74 3.92 8.15 -19.55
N TRP A 75 3.32 7.65 -18.46
CA TRP A 75 2.32 6.59 -18.55
C TRP A 75 0.95 7.17 -18.92
N PRO A 76 0.27 6.67 -19.95
CA PRO A 76 -1.13 6.97 -20.19
C PRO A 76 -1.97 6.60 -18.95
N ALA A 77 -2.90 7.48 -18.56
CA ALA A 77 -3.66 7.32 -17.30
C ALA A 77 -4.28 5.91 -17.14
N ARG A 78 -4.85 5.37 -18.22
CA ARG A 78 -5.47 4.04 -18.20
C ARG A 78 -4.44 2.90 -18.04
N ALA A 79 -3.31 2.98 -18.74
CA ALA A 79 -2.24 1.99 -18.61
C ALA A 79 -1.64 2.03 -17.20
N ARG A 80 -1.46 3.23 -16.62
CA ARG A 80 -1.04 3.42 -15.24
C ARG A 80 -2.04 2.78 -14.27
N ALA A 81 -3.34 3.04 -14.41
CA ALA A 81 -4.39 2.49 -13.54
C ALA A 81 -4.53 0.96 -13.63
N ARG A 82 -4.10 0.33 -14.73
CA ARG A 82 -4.00 -1.14 -14.83
C ARG A 82 -2.75 -1.70 -14.15
N THR A 83 -1.71 -0.89 -14.03
CA THR A 83 -0.41 -1.33 -13.51
C THR A 83 -0.24 -1.00 -12.03
N LEU A 84 -0.89 0.06 -11.54
CA LEU A 84 -0.79 0.57 -10.19
C LEU A 84 -2.18 0.75 -9.60
N ALA A 85 -2.47 0.05 -8.49
CA ALA A 85 -3.67 0.22 -7.67
C ALA A 85 -3.34 1.04 -6.43
N TRP A 86 -4.30 1.84 -5.98
CA TRP A 86 -4.18 2.77 -4.86
C TRP A 86 -5.32 2.59 -3.86
N LEU A 87 -4.94 2.48 -2.57
CA LEU A 87 -5.83 2.64 -1.43
C LEU A 87 -5.35 3.83 -0.60
N GLY A 88 -6.14 4.91 -0.55
CA GLY A 88 -5.84 6.10 0.26
C GLY A 88 -6.37 5.97 1.69
N GLN A 89 -5.88 6.84 2.57
CA GLN A 89 -6.30 6.92 3.97
C GLN A 89 -7.78 7.34 4.10
N GLU A 90 -8.19 8.36 3.35
CA GLU A 90 -9.60 8.77 3.27
C GLU A 90 -10.23 8.23 1.99
N VAL A 91 -11.13 7.28 2.13
CA VAL A 91 -11.88 6.78 1.00
C VAL A 91 -13.32 7.22 1.12
N HIS A 92 -13.66 8.26 0.36
CA HIS A 92 -15.03 8.69 0.17
C HIS A 92 -15.68 7.75 -0.83
N GLY A 93 -16.62 6.95 -0.37
CA GLY A 93 -17.45 6.08 -1.23
C GLY A 93 -18.84 6.68 -1.39
N GLU A 94 -19.53 6.36 -2.48
CA GLU A 94 -20.94 6.64 -2.65
C GLU A 94 -21.76 5.81 -1.64
N PRO A 95 -22.40 6.44 -0.63
CA PRO A 95 -23.11 5.70 0.42
C PRO A 95 -24.24 4.82 -0.12
N ALA A 96 -24.77 5.15 -1.30
CA ALA A 96 -25.88 4.44 -1.94
C ALA A 96 -25.43 3.20 -2.75
N MET A 97 -24.14 3.10 -3.11
CA MET A 97 -23.63 1.95 -3.87
C MET A 97 -23.63 0.67 -3.03
N SER A 98 -23.80 -0.47 -3.72
CA SER A 98 -23.57 -1.77 -3.12
C SER A 98 -22.05 -2.01 -2.88
N VAL A 99 -21.74 -2.94 -1.98
CA VAL A 99 -20.36 -3.41 -1.77
C VAL A 99 -19.79 -3.97 -3.06
N HIS A 100 -20.57 -4.83 -3.75
CA HIS A 100 -20.18 -5.41 -5.04
C HIS A 100 -19.82 -4.33 -6.06
N ASP A 101 -20.70 -3.33 -6.27
CA ASP A 101 -20.47 -2.28 -7.25
C ASP A 101 -19.25 -1.42 -6.88
N THR A 102 -19.06 -1.14 -5.59
CA THR A 102 -17.88 -0.41 -5.09
C THR A 102 -16.59 -1.15 -5.44
N VAL A 103 -16.55 -2.47 -5.26
CA VAL A 103 -15.38 -3.29 -5.61
C VAL A 103 -15.21 -3.40 -7.11
N ALA A 104 -16.30 -3.49 -7.89
CA ALA A 104 -16.29 -3.51 -9.35
C ALA A 104 -15.68 -2.25 -9.98
N LEU A 105 -15.70 -1.09 -9.30
CA LEU A 105 -14.97 0.11 -9.73
C LEU A 105 -13.47 -0.16 -9.92
N GLY A 106 -12.88 -1.10 -9.18
CA GLY A 106 -11.49 -1.54 -9.37
C GLY A 106 -11.21 -2.11 -10.76
N ARG A 107 -12.26 -2.56 -11.47
CA ARG A 107 -12.15 -3.12 -12.83
C ARG A 107 -12.32 -2.10 -13.95
N LEU A 108 -12.69 -0.84 -13.66
CA LEU A 108 -12.87 0.21 -14.68
C LEU A 108 -11.69 0.35 -15.64
N PRO A 109 -10.41 0.30 -15.21
CA PRO A 109 -9.28 0.39 -16.13
C PRO A 109 -9.25 -0.73 -17.18
N HIS A 110 -9.86 -1.89 -16.90
CA HIS A 110 -9.87 -3.07 -17.76
C HIS A 110 -11.04 -3.10 -18.76
N GLN A 111 -12.10 -2.33 -18.51
CA GLN A 111 -13.26 -2.27 -19.39
C GLN A 111 -12.94 -1.52 -20.71
N GLY A 112 -13.59 -1.87 -21.82
CA GLY A 112 -13.44 -1.20 -23.12
C GLY A 112 -14.02 0.23 -23.11
N TRP A 113 -13.62 1.09 -24.08
CA TRP A 113 -14.10 2.47 -24.16
C TRP A 113 -15.64 2.57 -24.26
N LEU A 114 -16.29 1.65 -24.93
CA LEU A 114 -17.74 1.77 -25.20
C LEU A 114 -18.63 1.27 -24.06
N GLY A 115 -18.08 0.76 -22.94
CA GLY A 115 -18.92 0.22 -21.86
C GLY A 115 -19.82 -0.96 -22.26
N LEU A 116 -19.84 -1.30 -23.55
CA LEU A 116 -20.70 -2.30 -24.19
C LEU A 116 -20.14 -3.71 -24.11
N ALA A 117 -18.90 -3.90 -23.70
CA ALA A 117 -18.43 -5.23 -23.32
C ALA A 117 -19.09 -5.55 -21.97
N GLY A 118 -20.19 -6.30 -22.02
CA GLY A 118 -20.84 -6.82 -20.82
C GLY A 118 -19.83 -7.31 -19.83
N VAL A 119 -20.17 -7.30 -18.55
CA VAL A 119 -19.32 -7.73 -17.45
C VAL A 119 -18.63 -9.02 -17.87
N ARG A 120 -17.31 -8.92 -18.08
CA ARG A 120 -16.56 -10.10 -18.52
C ARG A 120 -16.54 -11.05 -17.34
N THR A 121 -16.75 -12.32 -17.59
CA THR A 121 -16.64 -13.38 -16.57
C THR A 121 -15.35 -13.23 -15.73
N ALA A 122 -14.25 -12.75 -16.35
CA ALA A 122 -13.00 -12.46 -15.67
C ALA A 122 -13.09 -11.29 -14.67
N ASP A 123 -13.88 -10.25 -14.95
CA ASP A 123 -14.05 -9.12 -14.03
C ASP A 123 -14.91 -9.53 -12.83
N GLU A 124 -15.97 -10.31 -13.05
CA GLU A 124 -16.78 -10.88 -11.97
C GLU A 124 -15.97 -11.81 -11.06
N LEU A 125 -15.14 -12.67 -11.65
CA LEU A 125 -14.24 -13.54 -10.88
C LEU A 125 -13.24 -12.72 -10.05
N ALA A 126 -12.69 -11.64 -10.60
CA ALA A 126 -11.78 -10.76 -9.89
C ALA A 126 -12.46 -10.04 -8.72
N VAL A 127 -13.68 -9.56 -8.90
CA VAL A 127 -14.50 -8.93 -7.84
C VAL A 127 -14.81 -9.93 -6.75
N LYS A 128 -15.30 -11.12 -7.12
CA LYS A 128 -15.64 -12.20 -6.17
C LYS A 128 -14.41 -12.59 -5.34
N GLN A 129 -13.27 -12.79 -5.98
CA GLN A 129 -12.03 -13.15 -5.28
C GLN A 129 -11.59 -12.04 -4.32
N ALA A 130 -11.63 -10.79 -4.76
CA ALA A 130 -11.24 -9.64 -3.93
C ALA A 130 -12.16 -9.50 -2.70
N LEU A 131 -13.47 -9.74 -2.86
CA LEU A 131 -14.42 -9.74 -1.75
C LEU A 131 -14.13 -10.89 -0.75
N GLN A 132 -13.78 -12.07 -1.24
CA GLN A 132 -13.37 -13.19 -0.39
C GLN A 132 -12.07 -12.87 0.37
N ASP A 133 -11.08 -12.30 -0.31
CA ASP A 133 -9.79 -11.95 0.26
C ASP A 133 -9.90 -10.89 1.37
N ALA A 134 -10.87 -9.98 1.26
CA ALA A 134 -11.16 -8.96 2.26
C ALA A 134 -12.18 -9.41 3.32
N ASP A 135 -12.65 -10.65 3.28
CA ASP A 135 -13.72 -11.18 4.15
C ASP A 135 -15.01 -10.34 4.09
N MET A 136 -15.40 -9.95 2.87
CA MET A 136 -16.56 -9.10 2.61
C MET A 136 -17.58 -9.74 1.65
N ALA A 137 -17.39 -11.01 1.27
CA ALA A 137 -18.29 -11.70 0.34
C ALA A 137 -19.73 -11.78 0.85
N TRP A 138 -19.93 -11.92 2.16
CA TRP A 138 -21.24 -11.95 2.82
C TRP A 138 -22.03 -10.65 2.70
N ALA A 139 -21.33 -9.52 2.47
CA ALA A 139 -21.92 -8.20 2.40
C ALA A 139 -22.10 -7.68 0.98
N ALA A 140 -21.86 -8.50 -0.07
CA ALA A 140 -21.79 -8.06 -1.47
C ALA A 140 -22.99 -7.19 -1.89
N GLU A 141 -24.21 -7.57 -1.49
CA GLU A 141 -25.45 -6.88 -1.83
C GLU A 141 -25.81 -5.73 -0.86
N ARG A 142 -25.05 -5.56 0.23
CA ARG A 142 -25.31 -4.49 1.20
C ARG A 142 -24.87 -3.14 0.65
N ARG A 143 -25.52 -2.07 1.10
CA ARG A 143 -25.08 -0.71 0.78
C ARG A 143 -23.88 -0.31 1.63
N MET A 144 -22.99 0.50 1.09
CA MET A 144 -21.84 1.05 1.82
C MET A 144 -22.24 1.82 3.08
N SER A 145 -23.39 2.49 3.07
CA SER A 145 -23.93 3.21 4.23
C SER A 145 -24.28 2.31 5.42
N ALA A 146 -24.56 1.02 5.18
CA ALA A 146 -24.93 0.08 6.23
C ALA A 146 -23.72 -0.62 6.90
N LEU A 147 -22.51 -0.27 6.51
CA LEU A 147 -21.28 -0.88 7.00
C LEU A 147 -20.64 -0.06 8.12
N SER A 148 -19.95 -0.73 9.05
CA SER A 148 -19.03 -0.12 10.01
C SER A 148 -17.79 0.49 9.31
N GLY A 149 -17.01 1.31 10.04
CA GLY A 149 -15.76 1.89 9.51
C GLY A 149 -14.78 0.82 9.04
N GLY A 150 -14.54 -0.21 9.84
CA GLY A 150 -13.64 -1.32 9.50
C GLY A 150 -14.14 -2.17 8.32
N GLU A 151 -15.46 -2.39 8.20
CA GLU A 151 -16.04 -3.06 7.04
C GLU A 151 -15.88 -2.24 5.78
N ARG A 152 -16.11 -0.92 5.82
CA ARG A 152 -15.85 -0.03 4.69
C ARG A 152 -14.39 -0.07 4.26
N GLN A 153 -13.45 -0.06 5.21
CA GLN A 153 -12.01 -0.15 4.92
C GLN A 153 -11.68 -1.46 4.18
N ARG A 154 -12.27 -2.58 4.59
CA ARG A 154 -12.09 -3.87 3.90
C ARG A 154 -12.69 -3.88 2.50
N VAL A 155 -13.82 -3.22 2.27
CA VAL A 155 -14.39 -3.07 0.91
C VAL A 155 -13.45 -2.26 0.02
N HIS A 156 -12.86 -1.19 0.53
CA HIS A 156 -11.90 -0.40 -0.24
C HIS A 156 -10.59 -1.15 -0.52
N LEU A 157 -10.15 -1.99 0.40
CA LEU A 157 -9.07 -2.95 0.14
C LEU A 157 -9.46 -3.91 -0.98
N ALA A 158 -10.67 -4.52 -0.92
CA ALA A 158 -11.16 -5.39 -1.97
C ALA A 158 -11.18 -4.68 -3.33
N ARG A 159 -11.61 -3.41 -3.40
CA ARG A 159 -11.56 -2.62 -4.63
C ARG A 159 -10.14 -2.48 -5.19
N ALA A 160 -9.15 -2.24 -4.33
CA ALA A 160 -7.76 -2.15 -4.75
C ALA A 160 -7.22 -3.50 -5.25
N LEU A 161 -7.57 -4.60 -4.58
CA LEU A 161 -7.21 -5.97 -4.98
C LEU A 161 -7.86 -6.37 -6.30
N ALA A 162 -9.14 -6.01 -6.50
CA ALA A 162 -9.88 -6.30 -7.73
C ALA A 162 -9.22 -5.71 -8.98
N ALA A 163 -8.46 -4.63 -8.84
CA ALA A 163 -7.70 -4.04 -9.94
C ALA A 163 -6.64 -5.00 -10.51
N GLN A 164 -6.19 -5.99 -9.74
CA GLN A 164 -5.15 -6.97 -10.13
C GLN A 164 -3.89 -6.31 -10.70
N ALA A 165 -3.54 -5.15 -10.16
CA ALA A 165 -2.40 -4.36 -10.62
C ALA A 165 -1.06 -5.00 -10.20
N ALA A 166 0.00 -4.75 -10.97
CA ALA A 166 1.34 -5.24 -10.67
C ALA A 166 1.97 -4.54 -9.46
N VAL A 167 1.54 -3.31 -9.15
CA VAL A 167 1.96 -2.53 -7.99
C VAL A 167 0.73 -2.16 -7.17
N LEU A 168 0.76 -2.44 -5.88
CA LEU A 168 -0.30 -2.13 -4.92
C LEU A 168 0.25 -1.13 -3.89
N LEU A 169 -0.29 0.08 -3.87
CA LEU A 169 0.06 1.14 -2.92
C LEU A 169 -1.07 1.33 -1.91
N LEU A 170 -0.77 1.19 -0.62
CA LEU A 170 -1.76 1.17 0.46
C LEU A 170 -1.37 2.18 1.54
N ASP A 171 -2.20 3.19 1.76
CA ASP A 171 -2.03 4.18 2.81
C ASP A 171 -2.89 3.81 4.03
N GLU A 172 -2.25 3.37 5.11
CA GLU A 172 -2.88 2.94 6.36
C GLU A 172 -4.03 1.90 6.17
N PRO A 173 -3.77 0.78 5.49
CA PRO A 173 -4.82 -0.19 5.15
C PRO A 173 -5.42 -0.89 6.38
N VAL A 174 -4.82 -0.76 7.55
CA VAL A 174 -5.25 -1.37 8.83
C VAL A 174 -6.04 -0.42 9.73
N ALA A 175 -6.23 0.83 9.32
CA ALA A 175 -6.99 1.79 10.12
C ALA A 175 -8.37 1.21 10.48
N HIS A 176 -8.72 1.27 11.77
CA HIS A 176 -10.00 0.78 12.32
C HIS A 176 -10.20 -0.74 12.24
N LEU A 177 -9.15 -1.55 11.95
CA LEU A 177 -9.23 -3.01 11.97
C LEU A 177 -8.80 -3.56 13.33
N ASP A 178 -9.53 -4.56 13.80
CA ASP A 178 -9.14 -5.38 14.96
C ASP A 178 -8.02 -6.37 14.62
N ALA A 179 -7.43 -6.99 15.62
CA ALA A 179 -6.29 -7.90 15.47
C ALA A 179 -6.55 -9.09 14.50
N PRO A 180 -7.72 -9.77 14.50
CA PRO A 180 -8.04 -10.79 13.50
C PRO A 180 -7.98 -10.28 12.07
N HIS A 181 -8.55 -9.11 11.79
CA HIS A 181 -8.57 -8.53 10.46
C HIS A 181 -7.20 -7.96 10.04
N GLN A 182 -6.41 -7.41 10.98
CA GLN A 182 -5.01 -7.05 10.71
C GLN A 182 -4.17 -8.27 10.30
N ARG A 183 -4.38 -9.41 10.96
CA ARG A 183 -3.74 -10.69 10.60
C ARG A 183 -4.16 -11.16 9.20
N LEU A 184 -5.46 -11.10 8.88
CA LEU A 184 -5.98 -11.44 7.56
C LEU A 184 -5.34 -10.56 6.48
N LEU A 185 -5.31 -9.24 6.69
CA LEU A 185 -4.65 -8.31 5.77
C LEU A 185 -3.18 -8.68 5.54
N SER A 186 -2.42 -8.94 6.61
CA SER A 186 -1.02 -9.36 6.49
C SER A 186 -0.86 -10.61 5.63
N GLN A 187 -1.74 -11.60 5.77
CA GLN A 187 -1.73 -12.80 4.95
C GLN A 187 -2.04 -12.50 3.48
N VAL A 188 -3.02 -11.63 3.23
CA VAL A 188 -3.38 -11.18 1.87
C VAL A 188 -2.19 -10.47 1.23
N LEU A 189 -1.58 -9.48 1.88
CA LEU A 189 -0.46 -8.72 1.31
C LEU A 189 0.76 -9.61 1.03
N ARG A 190 1.07 -10.56 1.91
CA ARG A 190 2.13 -11.53 1.67
C ARG A 190 1.83 -12.44 0.48
N ARG A 191 0.58 -12.89 0.35
CA ARG A 191 0.17 -13.69 -0.80
C ARG A 191 0.28 -12.90 -2.10
N GLU A 192 -0.17 -11.65 -2.12
CA GLU A 192 -0.04 -10.76 -3.28
C GLU A 192 1.43 -10.59 -3.68
N ALA A 193 2.34 -10.35 -2.72
CA ALA A 193 3.77 -10.30 -2.97
C ALA A 193 4.29 -11.64 -3.51
N SER A 194 3.97 -12.77 -2.88
CA SER A 194 4.43 -14.10 -3.31
C SER A 194 3.98 -14.48 -4.72
N GLN A 195 2.89 -13.87 -5.20
CA GLN A 195 2.41 -14.01 -6.59
C GLN A 195 3.13 -13.09 -7.59
N GLY A 196 4.20 -12.41 -7.16
CA GLY A 196 5.03 -11.55 -8.00
C GLY A 196 4.60 -10.09 -8.07
N ARG A 197 3.59 -9.65 -7.29
CA ARG A 197 3.22 -8.24 -7.22
C ARG A 197 4.17 -7.47 -6.31
N CYS A 198 4.32 -6.18 -6.56
CA CYS A 198 4.98 -5.26 -5.65
C CYS A 198 3.93 -4.67 -4.72
N VAL A 199 4.10 -4.85 -3.41
CA VAL A 199 3.22 -4.27 -2.40
C VAL A 199 4.00 -3.20 -1.63
N VAL A 200 3.45 -1.98 -1.56
CA VAL A 200 3.99 -0.90 -0.72
C VAL A 200 2.88 -0.43 0.21
N SER A 201 3.10 -0.48 1.51
CA SER A 201 2.12 -0.04 2.50
C SER A 201 2.72 0.93 3.51
N VAL A 202 2.00 2.00 3.83
CA VAL A 202 2.27 2.84 4.99
C VAL A 202 1.58 2.21 6.19
N LEU A 203 2.33 1.98 7.26
CA LEU A 203 1.84 1.33 8.47
C LEU A 203 2.28 2.12 9.70
N HIS A 204 1.40 2.19 10.71
CA HIS A 204 1.70 2.70 12.05
C HIS A 204 1.99 1.58 13.03
N GLU A 205 1.39 0.40 12.82
CA GLU A 205 1.56 -0.78 13.66
C GLU A 205 2.89 -1.48 13.34
N LEU A 206 3.93 -1.21 14.14
CA LEU A 206 5.26 -1.81 13.96
C LEU A 206 5.25 -3.35 13.95
N PRO A 207 4.45 -4.06 14.80
CA PRO A 207 4.36 -5.51 14.72
C PRO A 207 3.88 -6.02 13.36
N LEU A 208 2.98 -5.28 12.70
CA LEU A 208 2.50 -5.61 11.36
C LEU A 208 3.56 -5.26 10.29
N ALA A 209 4.25 -4.13 10.45
CA ALA A 209 5.31 -3.72 9.54
C ALA A 209 6.45 -4.76 9.49
N LEU A 210 6.82 -5.37 10.62
CA LEU A 210 7.79 -6.47 10.67
C LEU A 210 7.32 -7.76 9.95
N ALA A 211 6.06 -7.81 9.51
CA ALA A 211 5.59 -8.87 8.63
C ALA A 211 6.00 -8.66 7.16
N ALA A 212 6.36 -7.45 6.74
CA ALA A 212 6.83 -7.16 5.38
C ALA A 212 8.23 -7.75 5.13
N ASP A 213 8.64 -7.80 3.87
CA ASP A 213 9.98 -8.30 3.47
C ASP A 213 11.04 -7.21 3.62
N GLN A 214 10.66 -5.97 3.33
CA GLN A 214 11.49 -4.77 3.40
C GLN A 214 10.80 -3.70 4.26
N LEU A 215 11.61 -2.87 4.89
CA LEU A 215 11.17 -1.73 5.68
C LEU A 215 11.87 -0.47 5.18
N ALA A 216 11.13 0.62 5.05
CA ALA A 216 11.67 1.97 4.86
C ALA A 216 11.26 2.83 6.06
N ILE A 217 12.24 3.38 6.75
CA ILE A 217 12.04 4.20 7.94
C ILE A 217 12.11 5.66 7.54
N MET A 218 11.05 6.40 7.82
CA MET A 218 10.97 7.83 7.50
C MET A 218 10.96 8.69 8.76
N GLN A 219 11.71 9.78 8.71
CA GLN A 219 11.72 10.84 9.70
C GLN A 219 11.95 12.19 9.00
N ASP A 220 11.21 13.22 9.39
CA ASP A 220 11.38 14.60 8.91
C ASP A 220 11.49 14.71 7.37
N GLY A 221 10.60 13.99 6.66
CA GLY A 221 10.54 14.00 5.20
C GLY A 221 11.69 13.27 4.49
N ARG A 222 12.48 12.46 5.19
CA ARG A 222 13.61 11.70 4.65
C ARG A 222 13.46 10.21 4.92
N VAL A 223 14.04 9.38 4.07
CA VAL A 223 14.27 7.96 4.37
C VAL A 223 15.59 7.86 5.12
N VAL A 224 15.52 7.50 6.40
CA VAL A 224 16.71 7.39 7.27
C VAL A 224 17.30 5.98 7.28
N ALA A 225 16.52 4.98 6.95
CA ALA A 225 16.98 3.60 6.73
C ALA A 225 16.05 2.86 5.76
N HIS A 226 16.61 1.95 4.96
CA HIS A 226 15.86 1.05 4.09
C HIS A 226 16.62 -0.28 4.00
N GLY A 227 15.92 -1.37 4.26
CA GLY A 227 16.52 -2.70 4.23
C GLY A 227 15.53 -3.82 4.56
N ARG A 228 16.05 -5.02 4.67
CA ARG A 228 15.27 -6.19 5.03
C ARG A 228 14.77 -6.10 6.47
N ARG A 229 13.63 -6.74 6.75
CA ARG A 229 13.04 -6.79 8.11
C ARG A 229 13.93 -7.42 9.17
N ASP A 230 14.97 -8.17 8.78
CA ASP A 230 15.95 -8.83 9.67
C ASP A 230 17.27 -8.05 9.78
N ASP A 231 17.37 -6.88 9.17
CA ASP A 231 18.53 -6.00 9.23
C ASP A 231 18.55 -5.22 10.56
N LEU A 232 19.61 -5.41 11.33
CA LEU A 232 19.79 -4.72 12.63
C LEU A 232 19.95 -3.20 12.47
N GLN A 233 20.40 -2.71 11.33
CA GLN A 233 20.46 -1.26 11.07
C GLN A 233 19.05 -0.67 10.96
N VAL A 234 18.13 -1.39 10.30
CA VAL A 234 16.72 -1.01 10.21
C VAL A 234 16.07 -1.02 11.60
N HIS A 235 16.36 -2.03 12.43
CA HIS A 235 15.83 -2.10 13.81
C HIS A 235 16.30 -0.90 14.63
N ARG A 236 17.60 -0.59 14.62
CA ARG A 236 18.15 0.59 15.32
C ARG A 236 17.54 1.89 14.84
N ALA A 237 17.30 2.02 13.54
CA ALA A 237 16.64 3.20 12.98
C ALA A 237 15.19 3.33 13.49
N ILE A 238 14.44 2.22 13.58
CA ILE A 238 13.09 2.23 14.19
C ILE A 238 13.18 2.70 15.65
N GLU A 239 14.02 2.07 16.46
CA GLU A 239 14.19 2.41 17.88
C GLU A 239 14.56 3.89 18.05
N SER A 240 15.47 4.41 17.24
CA SER A 240 15.88 5.83 17.25
C SER A 240 14.74 6.77 16.87
N VAL A 241 14.01 6.47 15.77
CA VAL A 241 12.94 7.33 15.24
C VAL A 241 11.72 7.38 16.16
N PHE A 242 11.54 6.35 17.00
CA PHE A 242 10.50 6.31 18.03
C PHE A 242 11.03 6.65 19.43
N ASP A 243 12.11 7.45 19.52
CA ASP A 243 12.68 8.00 20.76
C ASP A 243 12.99 6.92 21.82
N GLN A 244 13.45 5.72 21.38
CA GLN A 244 13.72 4.57 22.24
C GLN A 244 12.48 4.07 23.03
N ALA A 245 11.28 4.52 22.66
CA ALA A 245 10.04 4.06 23.31
C ALA A 245 9.67 2.61 22.94
N VAL A 246 10.37 2.06 21.96
CA VAL A 246 10.22 0.66 21.53
C VAL A 246 11.59 0.01 21.38
N SER A 247 11.64 -1.31 21.60
CA SER A 247 12.80 -2.14 21.26
C SER A 247 12.36 -3.30 20.37
N ILE A 248 13.25 -3.73 19.47
CA ILE A 248 12.99 -4.87 18.59
C ILE A 248 13.84 -6.03 19.05
N SER A 249 13.17 -7.10 19.48
CA SER A 249 13.81 -8.29 20.01
C SER A 249 13.35 -9.55 19.27
N ARG A 250 14.21 -10.54 19.21
CA ARG A 250 13.88 -11.83 18.62
C ARG A 250 13.24 -12.75 19.67
N ILE A 251 12.00 -13.18 19.41
CA ILE A 251 11.28 -14.17 20.25
C ILE A 251 11.11 -15.44 19.40
N GLY A 252 11.92 -16.45 19.66
CA GLY A 252 12.00 -17.65 18.84
C GLY A 252 12.46 -17.32 17.41
N GLU A 253 11.63 -17.61 16.42
CA GLU A 253 11.92 -17.31 15.02
C GLU A 253 11.32 -15.98 14.52
N ARG A 254 10.67 -15.20 15.39
CA ARG A 254 9.96 -13.98 15.01
C ARG A 254 10.60 -12.75 15.65
N TRP A 255 10.57 -11.65 14.93
CA TRP A 255 10.85 -10.34 15.48
C TRP A 255 9.59 -9.79 16.16
N ALA A 256 9.75 -9.24 17.34
CA ALA A 256 8.69 -8.64 18.14
C ALA A 256 9.09 -7.23 18.55
N VAL A 257 8.10 -6.33 18.57
CA VAL A 257 8.23 -4.98 19.11
C VAL A 257 7.81 -5.02 20.56
N MET A 258 8.69 -4.58 21.44
CA MET A 258 8.45 -4.48 22.87
C MET A 258 8.44 -3.00 23.26
N PRO A 259 7.47 -2.54 24.09
CA PRO A 259 7.57 -1.21 24.66
C PRO A 259 8.78 -1.14 25.59
N ALA A 260 9.52 -0.05 25.52
CA ALA A 260 10.64 0.25 26.40
C ALA A 260 10.15 1.22 27.49
N PHE A 261 9.89 0.69 28.70
CA PHE A 261 9.50 1.46 29.89
C PHE A 261 10.68 1.62 30.84
#